data_59eb59dd3663ae1add1de6a506225555
#
_entry.id   59eb59dd3663ae1add1de6a506225555
#
_cell.length_a   1.000
_cell.length_b   1.000
_cell.length_c   1.000
_cell.angle_alpha   90.00
_cell.angle_beta   90.00
_cell.angle_gamma   90.00
#
_symmetry.space_group_name_H-M   'P 1'
#
loop_
_entity.id
_entity.type
_entity.pdbx_description
1 polymer ?
#
loop_
_entity_poly.entity_id
_entity_poly.type
_entity_poly.pdbx_seq_one_letter_code
_entity_poly.pdbx_strand_id
1 'polypeptide(L)'
;MTEKQLPPWANEIPEGAFITYEPTYKTGEYFSRFHKDCFVYKTKKLLKRQEKMNYYFYDPTEHGFPKDCEYPVFVFMHGLSNSLVGDLCINYAGAEFYSKEEYQNAVGGAYLLIPIANEYRDKDGKVKGSWDESHIKPVHDLICDFAKNRAGGRISKKVIFGNSRGATMCFKMVDAYTDFFDALVPIGTADISDDATLDRYDANDIWLFYATGKRDEFNDYKTLVAPRIPRLKRMKHCFIFTPEWVYNGDHGIASINFGVEMGQHCLINPMHCNLMFDDGTPMEPTLPDGVTGWLSQMLKSCMA
;
A
#
# COMPACT_ATOMS: atom_id res chain seq x y z
N MET A 1 10.96 19.66 -27.12
CA MET A 1 10.22 19.48 -25.85
C MET A 1 8.76 19.47 -26.23
N THR A 2 8.09 18.33 -26.15
CA THR A 2 6.62 18.24 -26.29
C THR A 2 6.01 19.05 -25.15
N GLU A 3 5.15 20.02 -25.45
CA GLU A 3 4.36 20.73 -24.42
C GLU A 3 3.70 19.67 -23.52
N LYS A 4 3.97 19.71 -22.22
CA LYS A 4 3.28 18.84 -21.26
C LYS A 4 1.80 19.22 -21.32
N GLN A 5 0.96 18.27 -21.65
CA GLN A 5 -0.49 18.47 -21.66
C GLN A 5 -0.93 18.73 -20.21
N LEU A 6 -1.66 19.81 -19.99
CA LEU A 6 -2.22 20.13 -18.67
C LEU A 6 -3.23 19.03 -18.26
N PRO A 7 -3.26 18.67 -16.98
CA PRO A 7 -4.29 17.76 -16.47
C PRO A 7 -5.70 18.38 -16.58
N PRO A 8 -6.75 17.57 -16.69
CA PRO A 8 -8.13 18.07 -16.87
C PRO A 8 -8.59 19.06 -15.80
N TRP A 9 -8.06 18.92 -14.59
CA TRP A 9 -8.39 19.75 -13.42
C TRP A 9 -7.45 20.95 -13.22
N ALA A 10 -6.53 21.24 -14.16
CA ALA A 10 -5.52 22.29 -14.01
C ALA A 10 -6.10 23.70 -13.76
N ASN A 11 -7.31 23.98 -14.26
CA ASN A 11 -7.99 25.26 -14.06
C ASN A 11 -8.74 25.37 -12.72
N GLU A 12 -8.72 24.30 -11.90
CA GLU A 12 -9.42 24.22 -10.62
C GLU A 12 -8.49 24.35 -9.43
N ILE A 13 -7.17 24.41 -9.65
CA ILE A 13 -6.18 24.52 -8.59
C ILE A 13 -6.31 25.85 -7.84
N PRO A 14 -5.99 25.89 -6.53
CA PRO A 14 -6.00 27.12 -5.76
C PRO A 14 -5.08 28.19 -6.36
N GLU A 15 -5.44 29.46 -6.16
CA GLU A 15 -4.61 30.59 -6.57
C GLU A 15 -3.22 30.50 -5.92
N GLY A 16 -2.17 30.65 -6.73
CA GLY A 16 -0.77 30.53 -6.30
C GLY A 16 -0.25 29.09 -6.18
N ALA A 17 -1.11 28.06 -6.36
CA ALA A 17 -0.65 26.69 -6.43
C ALA A 17 0.03 26.38 -7.78
N PHE A 18 0.88 25.36 -7.81
CA PHE A 18 1.53 24.88 -9.03
C PHE A 18 1.40 23.36 -9.17
N ILE A 19 1.69 22.86 -10.35
CA ILE A 19 1.57 21.43 -10.69
C ILE A 19 2.96 20.82 -10.79
N THR A 20 3.20 19.71 -10.10
CA THR A 20 4.40 18.89 -10.24
C THR A 20 4.06 17.61 -10.98
N TYR A 21 4.72 17.35 -12.13
CA TYR A 21 4.43 16.27 -13.04
C TYR A 21 5.16 14.96 -12.74
N GLU A 22 6.03 14.95 -11.76
CA GLU A 22 6.82 13.78 -11.36
C GLU A 22 7.01 13.77 -9.85
N PRO A 23 7.16 12.60 -9.22
CA PRO A 23 7.53 12.54 -7.81
C PRO A 23 8.83 13.30 -7.53
N THR A 24 8.95 13.93 -6.36
CA THR A 24 10.17 14.65 -5.95
C THR A 24 11.27 13.70 -5.49
N TYR A 25 10.96 12.42 -5.29
CA TYR A 25 11.92 11.38 -4.94
C TYR A 25 12.40 10.59 -6.18
N LYS A 26 13.58 10.00 -6.07
CA LYS A 26 14.16 9.15 -7.12
C LYS A 26 13.68 7.72 -6.98
N THR A 27 12.88 7.24 -7.94
CA THR A 27 12.44 5.84 -8.02
C THR A 27 13.60 4.89 -8.32
N GLY A 28 13.63 3.73 -7.67
CA GLY A 28 14.60 2.66 -7.91
C GLY A 28 15.90 2.77 -7.10
N GLU A 29 16.00 3.75 -6.23
CA GLU A 29 17.18 3.96 -5.39
C GLU A 29 17.42 2.79 -4.41
N TYR A 30 16.34 2.17 -3.95
CA TYR A 30 16.38 1.12 -2.92
C TYR A 30 16.06 -0.28 -3.44
N PHE A 31 15.89 -0.50 -4.76
CA PHE A 31 15.56 -1.82 -5.32
C PHE A 31 16.59 -2.90 -5.00
N SER A 32 17.88 -2.52 -4.92
CA SER A 32 18.95 -3.45 -4.58
C SER A 32 18.88 -4.03 -3.16
N ARG A 33 18.04 -3.49 -2.28
CA ARG A 33 17.79 -4.01 -0.94
C ARG A 33 16.79 -5.17 -0.92
N PHE A 34 16.13 -5.43 -2.04
CA PHE A 34 15.10 -6.45 -2.14
C PHE A 34 15.60 -7.70 -2.84
N HIS A 35 15.27 -8.84 -2.27
CA HIS A 35 15.44 -10.14 -2.90
C HIS A 35 14.20 -10.51 -3.68
N LYS A 36 14.36 -11.38 -4.69
CA LYS A 36 13.26 -11.95 -5.47
C LYS A 36 13.22 -13.46 -5.27
N ASP A 37 12.03 -13.99 -5.01
CA ASP A 37 11.81 -15.42 -4.83
C ASP A 37 10.44 -15.84 -5.39
N CYS A 38 10.11 -17.13 -5.26
CA CYS A 38 8.92 -17.73 -5.86
C CYS A 38 8.26 -18.70 -4.89
N PHE A 39 6.97 -18.48 -4.64
CA PHE A 39 6.13 -19.36 -3.85
C PHE A 39 5.32 -20.28 -4.76
N VAL A 40 5.35 -21.60 -4.48
CA VAL A 40 4.61 -22.60 -5.24
C VAL A 40 3.39 -23.05 -4.45
N TYR A 41 2.20 -22.90 -5.04
CA TYR A 41 0.94 -23.28 -4.40
C TYR A 41 0.07 -24.17 -5.30
N LYS A 42 -0.89 -24.87 -4.69
CA LYS A 42 -1.84 -25.74 -5.41
C LYS A 42 -3.18 -25.03 -5.56
N THR A 43 -3.67 -24.92 -6.78
CA THR A 43 -5.03 -24.41 -7.01
C THR A 43 -6.08 -25.44 -6.64
N LYS A 44 -7.27 -24.95 -6.20
CA LYS A 44 -8.45 -25.82 -5.95
C LYS A 44 -9.13 -26.32 -7.24
N LYS A 45 -8.64 -25.93 -8.43
CA LYS A 45 -9.19 -26.38 -9.71
C LYS A 45 -9.07 -27.90 -9.85
N LEU A 46 -10.03 -28.53 -10.56
CA LEU A 46 -10.18 -29.99 -10.76
C LEU A 46 -8.88 -30.74 -11.09
N LEU A 47 -7.90 -30.06 -11.66
CA LEU A 47 -6.62 -30.63 -12.08
C LEU A 47 -5.47 -30.43 -11.07
N LYS A 48 -5.70 -29.87 -9.86
CA LYS A 48 -4.66 -29.60 -8.84
C LYS A 48 -3.35 -29.07 -9.43
N ARG A 49 -3.46 -28.11 -10.35
CA ARG A 49 -2.30 -27.54 -11.04
C ARG A 49 -1.44 -26.77 -10.04
N GLN A 50 -0.14 -26.99 -10.08
CA GLN A 50 0.79 -26.14 -9.35
C GLN A 50 0.88 -24.81 -10.08
N GLU A 51 0.72 -23.73 -9.32
CA GLU A 51 0.92 -22.36 -9.79
C GLU A 51 2.04 -21.71 -8.98
N LYS A 52 2.61 -20.67 -9.53
CA LYS A 52 3.72 -19.94 -8.93
C LYS A 52 3.29 -18.49 -8.70
N MET A 53 3.68 -17.93 -7.55
CA MET A 53 3.58 -16.52 -7.25
C MET A 53 4.98 -16.01 -6.98
N ASN A 54 5.49 -15.14 -7.84
CA ASN A 54 6.73 -14.43 -7.57
C ASN A 54 6.47 -13.41 -6.45
N TYR A 55 7.51 -13.09 -5.68
CA TYR A 55 7.45 -12.04 -4.69
C TYR A 55 8.82 -11.39 -4.50
N TYR A 56 8.83 -10.14 -4.05
CA TYR A 56 10.02 -9.49 -3.53
C TYR A 56 9.94 -9.45 -2.01
N PHE A 57 11.10 -9.41 -1.35
CA PHE A 57 11.15 -9.21 0.10
C PHE A 57 12.41 -8.47 0.53
N TYR A 58 12.30 -7.79 1.66
CA TYR A 58 13.41 -7.16 2.39
C TYR A 58 13.50 -7.82 3.76
N ASP A 59 14.72 -8.14 4.19
CA ASP A 59 15.02 -8.72 5.51
C ASP A 59 15.75 -7.69 6.39
N PRO A 60 15.16 -7.19 7.48
CA PRO A 60 15.83 -6.21 8.34
C PRO A 60 17.12 -6.74 8.96
N THR A 61 17.25 -8.05 9.16
CA THR A 61 18.44 -8.66 9.76
C THR A 61 19.68 -8.62 8.86
N GLU A 62 19.50 -8.40 7.57
CA GLU A 62 20.60 -8.18 6.61
C GLU A 62 21.05 -6.72 6.59
N HIS A 63 20.30 -5.83 7.28
CA HIS A 63 20.52 -4.38 7.30
C HIS A 63 20.73 -3.82 8.72
N GLY A 64 21.35 -4.62 9.58
CA GLY A 64 21.83 -4.18 10.90
C GLY A 64 20.88 -4.43 12.07
N PHE A 65 19.68 -4.93 11.84
CA PHE A 65 18.76 -5.30 12.92
C PHE A 65 19.12 -6.68 13.52
N PRO A 66 18.96 -6.91 14.84
CA PRO A 66 19.32 -8.18 15.50
C PRO A 66 18.57 -9.39 14.94
N LYS A 67 19.27 -10.53 14.79
CA LYS A 67 18.69 -11.77 14.21
C LYS A 67 17.78 -12.55 15.16
N ASP A 68 17.85 -12.28 16.44
CA ASP A 68 17.12 -12.98 17.51
C ASP A 68 15.87 -12.24 17.99
N CYS A 69 15.52 -11.13 17.36
CA CYS A 69 14.31 -10.37 17.62
C CYS A 69 13.13 -10.79 16.72
N GLU A 70 11.91 -10.48 17.18
CA GLU A 70 10.69 -10.56 16.36
C GLU A 70 10.44 -9.23 15.67
N TYR A 71 10.06 -9.28 14.39
CA TYR A 71 9.75 -8.11 13.58
C TYR A 71 8.35 -8.23 12.96
N PRO A 72 7.65 -7.13 12.75
CA PRO A 72 6.43 -7.16 11.94
C PRO A 72 6.77 -7.51 10.48
N VAL A 73 5.79 -8.05 9.77
CA VAL A 73 5.81 -8.15 8.31
C VAL A 73 4.82 -7.16 7.70
N PHE A 74 5.32 -6.32 6.80
CA PHE A 74 4.54 -5.39 5.99
C PHE A 74 4.36 -6.00 4.60
N VAL A 75 3.13 -6.33 4.25
CA VAL A 75 2.77 -6.95 2.96
C VAL A 75 2.21 -5.89 2.03
N PHE A 76 2.82 -5.71 0.85
CA PHE A 76 2.47 -4.65 -0.10
C PHE A 76 1.80 -5.23 -1.35
N MET A 77 0.52 -4.94 -1.53
CA MET A 77 -0.29 -5.36 -2.67
C MET A 77 -0.25 -4.28 -3.77
N HIS A 78 0.30 -4.62 -4.92
CA HIS A 78 0.48 -3.67 -6.04
C HIS A 78 -0.84 -3.33 -6.75
N GLY A 79 -0.86 -2.21 -7.48
CA GLY A 79 -1.98 -1.79 -8.33
C GLY A 79 -2.09 -2.60 -9.62
N LEU A 80 -3.14 -2.31 -10.41
CA LEU A 80 -3.39 -2.93 -11.71
C LEU A 80 -2.20 -2.69 -12.66
N SER A 81 -1.77 -3.70 -13.38
CA SER A 81 -0.66 -3.73 -14.34
C SER A 81 0.76 -3.55 -13.76
N ASN A 82 0.91 -3.36 -12.46
CA ASN A 82 2.22 -3.09 -11.88
C ASN A 82 3.13 -4.33 -11.87
N SER A 83 2.60 -5.55 -11.94
CA SER A 83 3.43 -6.75 -12.08
C SER A 83 4.16 -6.84 -13.43
N LEU A 84 3.72 -6.04 -14.42
CA LEU A 84 4.25 -6.07 -15.79
C LEU A 84 5.49 -5.17 -15.99
N VAL A 85 5.88 -4.40 -14.98
CA VAL A 85 6.95 -3.40 -15.10
C VAL A 85 8.26 -3.79 -14.39
N GLY A 86 8.42 -5.09 -14.09
CA GLY A 86 9.63 -5.60 -13.43
C GLY A 86 9.81 -5.02 -12.03
N ASP A 87 11.05 -4.62 -11.69
CA ASP A 87 11.40 -4.13 -10.36
C ASP A 87 10.69 -2.82 -9.96
N LEU A 88 10.20 -2.04 -10.94
CA LEU A 88 9.34 -0.88 -10.66
C LEU A 88 8.08 -1.24 -9.87
N CYS A 89 7.66 -2.53 -9.89
CA CYS A 89 6.57 -3.01 -9.06
C CYS A 89 6.81 -2.77 -7.56
N ILE A 90 8.04 -2.78 -7.10
CA ILE A 90 8.41 -2.50 -5.70
C ILE A 90 7.96 -1.08 -5.32
N ASN A 91 8.25 -0.09 -6.18
CA ASN A 91 7.81 1.28 -5.97
C ASN A 91 6.27 1.40 -6.06
N TYR A 92 5.69 0.90 -7.12
CA TYR A 92 4.24 1.03 -7.37
C TYR A 92 3.38 0.25 -6.36
N ALA A 93 3.92 -0.76 -5.69
CA ALA A 93 3.28 -1.41 -4.55
C ALA A 93 3.32 -0.55 -3.27
N GLY A 94 4.23 0.42 -3.21
CA GLY A 94 4.41 1.30 -2.07
C GLY A 94 5.50 0.88 -1.09
N ALA A 95 6.32 -0.11 -1.43
CA ALA A 95 7.28 -0.72 -0.51
C ALA A 95 8.67 -0.08 -0.52
N GLU A 96 9.07 0.59 -1.62
CA GLU A 96 10.46 0.99 -1.84
C GLU A 96 11.08 1.74 -0.66
N PHE A 97 10.41 2.80 -0.22
CA PHE A 97 10.97 3.67 0.81
C PHE A 97 10.86 3.12 2.23
N TYR A 98 9.98 2.13 2.47
CA TYR A 98 9.94 1.46 3.77
C TYR A 98 11.22 0.67 4.07
N SER A 99 12.09 0.41 3.07
CA SER A 99 13.42 -0.16 3.27
C SER A 99 14.49 0.87 3.66
N LYS A 100 14.18 2.18 3.68
CA LYS A 100 15.10 3.20 4.18
C LYS A 100 15.43 2.98 5.65
N GLU A 101 16.65 3.31 6.03
CA GLU A 101 17.11 3.19 7.41
C GLU A 101 16.26 4.00 8.38
N GLU A 102 15.91 5.23 8.02
CA GLU A 102 15.06 6.10 8.85
C GLU A 102 13.66 5.51 9.09
N TYR A 103 13.04 4.89 8.06
CA TYR A 103 11.73 4.26 8.18
C TYR A 103 11.81 2.95 8.98
N GLN A 104 12.84 2.15 8.73
CA GLN A 104 13.09 0.93 9.49
C GLN A 104 13.35 1.25 10.97
N ASN A 105 14.16 2.26 11.29
CA ASN A 105 14.42 2.70 12.66
C ASN A 105 13.13 3.20 13.35
N ALA A 106 12.28 3.95 12.64
CA ALA A 106 11.02 4.46 13.20
C ALA A 106 10.06 3.35 13.63
N VAL A 107 10.06 2.21 12.95
CA VAL A 107 9.21 1.04 13.27
C VAL A 107 9.94 -0.06 14.04
N GLY A 108 11.24 0.11 14.36
CA GLY A 108 12.04 -0.87 15.07
C GLY A 108 12.46 -2.08 14.24
N GLY A 109 12.48 -1.97 12.92
CA GLY A 109 12.71 -3.03 11.96
C GLY A 109 11.42 -3.69 11.49
N ALA A 110 11.35 -4.04 10.20
CA ALA A 110 10.21 -4.76 9.62
C ALA A 110 10.66 -5.58 8.40
N TYR A 111 10.13 -6.77 8.24
CA TYR A 111 10.16 -7.48 6.95
C TYR A 111 9.22 -6.76 5.97
N LEU A 112 9.63 -6.60 4.71
CA LEU A 112 8.74 -6.12 3.65
C LEU A 112 8.52 -7.27 2.68
N LEU A 113 7.26 -7.54 2.32
CA LEU A 113 6.88 -8.63 1.44
C LEU A 113 5.96 -8.10 0.34
N ILE A 114 6.33 -8.32 -0.91
CA ILE A 114 5.57 -7.82 -2.07
C ILE A 114 5.18 -9.02 -2.95
N PRO A 115 4.02 -9.64 -2.71
CA PRO A 115 3.46 -10.64 -3.62
C PRO A 115 3.20 -10.03 -5.00
N ILE A 116 3.40 -10.82 -6.06
CA ILE A 116 3.22 -10.39 -7.45
C ILE A 116 2.10 -11.20 -8.08
N ALA A 117 1.03 -10.53 -8.50
CA ALA A 117 -0.03 -11.17 -9.27
C ALA A 117 0.49 -11.60 -10.65
N ASN A 118 -0.03 -12.71 -11.18
CA ASN A 118 0.37 -13.22 -12.49
C ASN A 118 -0.37 -12.49 -13.63
N GLU A 119 -0.19 -11.16 -13.70
CA GLU A 119 -0.81 -10.32 -14.72
C GLU A 119 -0.21 -10.57 -16.10
N TYR A 120 -1.05 -10.44 -17.11
CA TYR A 120 -0.65 -10.47 -18.51
C TYR A 120 -1.60 -9.58 -19.34
N ARG A 121 -1.16 -9.17 -20.52
CA ARG A 121 -2.04 -8.50 -21.49
C ARG A 121 -2.65 -9.54 -22.41
N ASP A 122 -3.98 -9.49 -22.57
CA ASP A 122 -4.67 -10.29 -23.56
C ASP A 122 -4.46 -9.73 -24.98
N LYS A 123 -5.04 -10.39 -25.98
CA LYS A 123 -4.94 -9.98 -27.41
C LYS A 123 -5.45 -8.57 -27.70
N ASP A 124 -6.33 -8.05 -26.85
CA ASP A 124 -6.92 -6.72 -26.97
C ASP A 124 -6.15 -5.69 -26.09
N GLY A 125 -5.00 -6.08 -25.53
CA GLY A 125 -4.16 -5.25 -24.67
C GLY A 125 -4.67 -5.07 -23.24
N LYS A 126 -5.79 -5.70 -22.86
CA LYS A 126 -6.38 -5.60 -21.53
C LYS A 126 -5.59 -6.42 -20.52
N VAL A 127 -5.37 -5.86 -19.33
CA VAL A 127 -4.71 -6.56 -18.23
C VAL A 127 -5.65 -7.61 -17.66
N LYS A 128 -5.13 -8.82 -17.50
CA LYS A 128 -5.78 -9.99 -16.89
C LYS A 128 -4.87 -10.57 -15.82
N GLY A 129 -5.42 -11.41 -14.94
CA GLY A 129 -4.68 -12.09 -13.88
C GLY A 129 -4.28 -11.19 -12.71
N SER A 130 -4.86 -9.99 -12.61
CA SER A 130 -4.70 -9.10 -11.46
C SER A 130 -5.42 -9.67 -10.23
N TRP A 131 -5.25 -9.00 -9.08
CA TRP A 131 -5.84 -9.41 -7.81
C TRP A 131 -7.34 -9.66 -7.89
N ASP A 132 -7.76 -10.85 -7.46
CA ASP A 132 -9.14 -11.27 -7.29
C ASP A 132 -9.24 -12.26 -6.12
N GLU A 133 -10.44 -12.78 -5.86
CA GLU A 133 -10.69 -13.70 -4.74
C GLU A 133 -9.88 -15.00 -4.79
N SER A 134 -9.44 -15.42 -5.98
CA SER A 134 -8.61 -16.62 -6.12
C SER A 134 -7.21 -16.46 -5.52
N HIS A 135 -6.77 -15.22 -5.31
CA HIS A 135 -5.47 -14.88 -4.71
C HIS A 135 -5.51 -14.82 -3.19
N ILE A 136 -6.68 -14.73 -2.56
CA ILE A 136 -6.80 -14.58 -1.09
C ILE A 136 -6.05 -15.68 -0.35
N LYS A 137 -6.37 -16.95 -0.64
CA LYS A 137 -5.69 -18.06 0.01
C LYS A 137 -4.20 -18.18 -0.38
N PRO A 138 -3.80 -18.08 -1.66
CA PRO A 138 -2.39 -18.11 -2.03
C PRO A 138 -1.52 -17.04 -1.36
N VAL A 139 -2.02 -15.81 -1.23
CA VAL A 139 -1.30 -14.72 -0.54
C VAL A 139 -1.20 -15.01 0.96
N HIS A 140 -2.29 -15.47 1.60
CA HIS A 140 -2.26 -15.89 2.99
C HIS A 140 -1.23 -17.01 3.22
N ASP A 141 -1.24 -18.05 2.37
CA ASP A 141 -0.32 -19.18 2.47
C ASP A 141 1.14 -18.73 2.25
N LEU A 142 1.39 -17.77 1.33
CA LEU A 142 2.72 -17.17 1.14
C LEU A 142 3.19 -16.44 2.41
N ILE A 143 2.33 -15.65 3.05
CA ILE A 143 2.69 -14.94 4.29
C ILE A 143 3.04 -15.95 5.40
N CYS A 144 2.27 -17.03 5.53
CA CYS A 144 2.55 -18.10 6.48
C CYS A 144 3.86 -18.83 6.18
N ASP A 145 4.13 -19.13 4.90
CA ASP A 145 5.38 -19.78 4.47
C ASP A 145 6.59 -18.87 4.72
N PHE A 146 6.47 -17.58 4.37
CA PHE A 146 7.50 -16.58 4.63
C PHE A 146 7.81 -16.45 6.12
N ALA A 147 6.78 -16.33 6.96
CA ALA A 147 6.93 -16.26 8.41
C ALA A 147 7.71 -17.48 8.96
N LYS A 148 7.37 -18.67 8.50
CA LYS A 148 7.99 -19.91 8.96
C LYS A 148 9.41 -20.10 8.43
N ASN A 149 9.60 -19.95 7.11
CA ASN A 149 10.79 -20.42 6.42
C ASN A 149 11.85 -19.32 6.20
N ARG A 150 11.44 -18.03 6.19
CA ARG A 150 12.36 -16.90 6.04
C ARG A 150 12.57 -16.18 7.37
N ALA A 151 11.51 -15.80 8.06
CA ALA A 151 11.60 -15.12 9.34
C ALA A 151 11.81 -16.07 10.55
N GLY A 152 11.92 -17.38 10.32
CA GLY A 152 12.16 -18.37 11.37
C GLY A 152 11.07 -18.44 12.44
N GLY A 153 9.83 -18.11 12.09
CA GLY A 153 8.68 -18.05 12.99
C GLY A 153 8.60 -16.79 13.85
N ARG A 154 9.49 -15.83 13.63
CA ARG A 154 9.62 -14.60 14.45
C ARG A 154 8.92 -13.40 13.81
N ILE A 155 7.62 -13.52 13.55
CA ILE A 155 6.78 -12.41 13.10
C ILE A 155 5.90 -11.94 14.26
N SER A 156 6.09 -10.69 14.68
CA SER A 156 5.32 -10.09 15.77
C SER A 156 3.94 -9.60 15.32
N LYS A 157 3.86 -8.93 14.18
CA LYS A 157 2.65 -8.29 13.65
C LYS A 157 2.57 -8.43 12.13
N LYS A 158 1.35 -8.38 11.58
CA LYS A 158 1.09 -8.46 10.14
C LYS A 158 0.28 -7.26 9.68
N VAL A 159 0.90 -6.41 8.87
CA VAL A 159 0.28 -5.20 8.30
C VAL A 159 0.18 -5.37 6.80
N ILE A 160 -1.00 -5.16 6.23
CA ILE A 160 -1.21 -5.25 4.79
C ILE A 160 -1.43 -3.85 4.18
N PHE A 161 -0.61 -3.51 3.22
CA PHE A 161 -0.67 -2.28 2.43
C PHE A 161 -1.17 -2.60 1.03
N GLY A 162 -1.85 -1.67 0.40
CA GLY A 162 -2.20 -1.84 -1.00
C GLY A 162 -2.51 -0.53 -1.69
N ASN A 163 -2.12 -0.46 -2.98
CA ASN A 163 -2.35 0.68 -3.84
C ASN A 163 -3.39 0.32 -4.90
N SER A 164 -4.44 1.15 -5.07
CA SER A 164 -5.43 0.98 -6.13
C SER A 164 -6.09 -0.42 -6.07
N ARG A 165 -5.91 -1.26 -7.09
CA ARG A 165 -6.40 -2.65 -7.09
C ARG A 165 -5.86 -3.47 -5.90
N GLY A 166 -4.64 -3.19 -5.46
CA GLY A 166 -4.07 -3.76 -4.25
C GLY A 166 -4.79 -3.31 -2.98
N ALA A 167 -5.29 -2.07 -2.93
CA ALA A 167 -6.06 -1.57 -1.80
C ALA A 167 -7.41 -2.30 -1.65
N THR A 168 -8.09 -2.56 -2.77
CA THR A 168 -9.27 -3.45 -2.79
C THR A 168 -8.91 -4.84 -2.25
N MET A 169 -7.74 -5.35 -2.64
CA MET A 169 -7.28 -6.66 -2.16
C MET A 169 -6.97 -6.66 -0.66
N CYS A 170 -6.47 -5.55 -0.08
CA CYS A 170 -6.28 -5.44 1.37
C CYS A 170 -7.57 -5.70 2.15
N PHE A 171 -8.67 -5.04 1.77
CA PHE A 171 -9.97 -5.29 2.38
C PHE A 171 -10.38 -6.75 2.25
N LYS A 172 -10.31 -7.33 1.03
CA LYS A 172 -10.67 -8.74 0.80
C LYS A 172 -9.84 -9.72 1.62
N MET A 173 -8.55 -9.43 1.82
CA MET A 173 -7.66 -10.26 2.65
C MET A 173 -8.06 -10.21 4.12
N VAL A 174 -8.29 -9.00 4.66
CA VAL A 174 -8.67 -8.83 6.07
C VAL A 174 -10.11 -9.29 6.32
N ASP A 175 -11.02 -9.11 5.36
CA ASP A 175 -12.39 -9.66 5.43
C ASP A 175 -12.40 -11.19 5.57
N ALA A 176 -11.49 -11.86 4.83
CA ALA A 176 -11.38 -13.31 4.82
C ALA A 176 -10.61 -13.88 6.04
N TYR A 177 -9.67 -13.11 6.59
CA TYR A 177 -8.76 -13.51 7.66
C TYR A 177 -8.60 -12.39 8.71
N THR A 178 -9.71 -11.99 9.32
CA THR A 178 -9.76 -10.85 10.25
C THR A 178 -8.87 -11.08 11.48
N ASP A 179 -8.76 -12.30 11.97
CA ASP A 179 -7.93 -12.69 13.12
C ASP A 179 -6.44 -12.89 12.79
N PHE A 180 -6.08 -12.74 11.53
CA PHE A 180 -4.70 -12.96 11.06
C PHE A 180 -3.90 -11.67 10.93
N PHE A 181 -4.55 -10.56 10.57
CA PHE A 181 -3.90 -9.26 10.38
C PHE A 181 -4.11 -8.36 11.58
N ASP A 182 -3.13 -7.49 11.84
CA ASP A 182 -3.18 -6.48 12.91
C ASP A 182 -3.57 -5.11 12.37
N ALA A 183 -3.24 -4.82 11.11
CA ALA A 183 -3.58 -3.56 10.47
C ALA A 183 -3.68 -3.66 8.94
N LEU A 184 -4.42 -2.70 8.36
CA LEU A 184 -4.46 -2.52 6.91
C LEU A 184 -4.31 -1.04 6.53
N VAL A 185 -3.63 -0.82 5.38
CA VAL A 185 -3.33 0.50 4.82
C VAL A 185 -3.76 0.53 3.35
N PRO A 186 -5.07 0.60 3.04
CA PRO A 186 -5.58 0.70 1.68
C PRO A 186 -5.43 2.14 1.16
N ILE A 187 -4.83 2.28 -0.03
CA ILE A 187 -4.49 3.55 -0.66
C ILE A 187 -5.18 3.64 -2.03
N GLY A 188 -6.03 4.64 -2.25
CA GLY A 188 -6.67 4.89 -3.54
C GLY A 188 -7.74 3.85 -3.92
N THR A 189 -8.69 3.56 -3.02
CA THR A 189 -9.85 2.71 -3.29
C THR A 189 -11.12 3.24 -2.65
N ALA A 190 -12.25 2.99 -3.31
CA ALA A 190 -13.60 3.19 -2.77
C ALA A 190 -14.23 1.88 -2.23
N ASP A 191 -13.57 0.75 -2.41
CA ASP A 191 -14.05 -0.58 -1.99
C ASP A 191 -13.83 -0.77 -0.48
N ILE A 192 -14.66 -0.09 0.32
CA ILE A 192 -14.64 -0.19 1.78
C ILE A 192 -15.59 -1.31 2.21
N SER A 193 -15.14 -2.20 3.11
CA SER A 193 -15.92 -3.30 3.66
C SER A 193 -17.26 -2.81 4.29
N ASP A 194 -18.26 -3.66 4.32
CA ASP A 194 -19.55 -3.32 4.90
C ASP A 194 -19.48 -3.09 6.43
N ASP A 195 -20.55 -2.56 7.00
CA ASP A 195 -20.58 -2.16 8.41
C ASP A 195 -20.40 -3.35 9.36
N ALA A 196 -20.98 -4.51 9.04
CA ALA A 196 -20.83 -5.72 9.85
C ALA A 196 -19.38 -6.25 9.84
N THR A 197 -18.69 -6.12 8.71
CA THR A 197 -17.28 -6.46 8.59
C THR A 197 -16.40 -5.47 9.36
N LEU A 198 -16.70 -4.17 9.28
CA LEU A 198 -15.98 -3.16 10.07
C LEU A 198 -16.22 -3.34 11.58
N ASP A 199 -17.38 -3.86 12.01
CA ASP A 199 -17.61 -4.25 13.42
C ASP A 199 -16.72 -5.44 13.84
N ARG A 200 -16.47 -6.40 12.93
CA ARG A 200 -15.49 -7.46 13.19
C ARG A 200 -14.05 -6.92 13.29
N TYR A 201 -13.71 -5.89 12.51
CA TYR A 201 -12.39 -5.24 12.65
C TYR A 201 -12.23 -4.62 14.04
N ASP A 202 -13.24 -3.88 14.50
CA ASP A 202 -13.23 -3.30 15.85
C ASP A 202 -13.14 -4.37 16.96
N ALA A 203 -13.85 -5.51 16.79
CA ALA A 203 -13.83 -6.64 17.73
C ALA A 203 -12.46 -7.36 17.78
N ASN A 204 -11.68 -7.31 16.70
CA ASN A 204 -10.35 -7.90 16.61
C ASN A 204 -9.21 -6.87 16.76
N ASP A 205 -9.51 -5.65 17.22
CA ASP A 205 -8.54 -4.56 17.38
C ASP A 205 -7.73 -4.22 16.10
N ILE A 206 -8.33 -4.38 14.92
CA ILE A 206 -7.68 -4.07 13.64
C ILE A 206 -7.50 -2.56 13.47
N TRP A 207 -6.27 -2.16 13.16
CA TRP A 207 -5.95 -0.78 12.84
C TRP A 207 -6.14 -0.51 11.35
N LEU A 208 -6.83 0.57 11.02
CA LEU A 208 -7.08 0.99 9.64
C LEU A 208 -6.47 2.37 9.39
N PHE A 209 -5.57 2.46 8.41
CA PHE A 209 -5.15 3.72 7.82
C PHE A 209 -5.78 3.84 6.43
N TYR A 210 -6.89 4.52 6.31
CA TYR A 210 -7.59 4.69 5.05
C TYR A 210 -7.12 5.95 4.31
N ALA A 211 -6.64 5.81 3.07
CA ALA A 211 -6.14 6.92 2.27
C ALA A 211 -6.77 6.96 0.87
N THR A 212 -7.41 8.08 0.50
CA THR A 212 -7.89 8.31 -0.88
C THR A 212 -8.04 9.81 -1.14
N GLY A 213 -7.68 10.28 -2.33
CA GLY A 213 -7.85 11.67 -2.72
C GLY A 213 -9.33 12.02 -2.97
N LYS A 214 -9.75 13.23 -2.63
CA LYS A 214 -11.12 13.69 -2.96
C LYS A 214 -11.31 13.94 -4.45
N ARG A 215 -10.22 14.11 -5.19
CA ARG A 215 -10.18 14.31 -6.64
C ARG A 215 -9.57 13.12 -7.40
N ASP A 216 -9.59 11.94 -6.77
CA ASP A 216 -9.15 10.70 -7.37
C ASP A 216 -9.86 10.47 -8.72
N GLU A 217 -9.08 10.25 -9.78
CA GLU A 217 -9.58 10.15 -11.15
C GLU A 217 -10.37 8.86 -11.43
N PHE A 218 -10.27 7.86 -10.54
CA PHE A 218 -10.92 6.55 -10.70
C PHE A 218 -11.99 6.25 -9.64
N ASN A 219 -11.93 6.93 -8.49
CA ASN A 219 -12.85 6.73 -7.38
C ASN A 219 -13.69 7.99 -7.16
N ASP A 220 -14.97 7.95 -7.48
CA ASP A 220 -15.88 9.06 -7.16
C ASP A 220 -16.01 9.21 -5.64
N TYR A 221 -15.22 10.14 -5.09
CA TYR A 221 -15.20 10.39 -3.65
C TYR A 221 -16.59 10.73 -3.10
N LYS A 222 -17.36 11.61 -3.80
CA LYS A 222 -18.64 12.13 -3.30
C LYS A 222 -19.69 11.03 -3.16
N THR A 223 -19.75 10.13 -4.13
CA THR A 223 -20.81 9.09 -4.16
C THR A 223 -20.39 7.79 -3.52
N LEU A 224 -19.09 7.43 -3.55
CA LEU A 224 -18.63 6.13 -3.09
C LEU A 224 -17.93 6.20 -1.73
N VAL A 225 -17.11 7.22 -1.46
CA VAL A 225 -16.28 7.29 -0.26
C VAL A 225 -16.93 8.15 0.83
N ALA A 226 -17.36 9.37 0.52
CA ALA A 226 -17.89 10.31 1.52
C ALA A 226 -19.03 9.73 2.37
N PRO A 227 -19.97 8.93 1.84
CA PRO A 227 -21.01 8.27 2.64
C PRO A 227 -20.47 7.27 3.66
N ARG A 228 -19.25 6.72 3.45
CA ARG A 228 -18.62 5.72 4.33
C ARG A 228 -17.79 6.36 5.45
N ILE A 229 -17.33 7.61 5.27
CA ILE A 229 -16.48 8.32 6.24
C ILE A 229 -17.08 8.37 7.66
N PRO A 230 -18.40 8.64 7.86
CA PRO A 230 -18.98 8.64 9.21
C PRO A 230 -18.85 7.29 9.92
N ARG A 231 -18.92 6.17 9.19
CA ARG A 231 -18.73 4.83 9.77
C ARG A 231 -17.26 4.59 10.13
N LEU A 232 -16.33 4.94 9.23
CA LEU A 232 -14.90 4.82 9.51
C LEU A 232 -14.47 5.63 10.74
N LYS A 233 -14.99 6.85 10.91
CA LYS A 233 -14.72 7.69 12.08
C LYS A 233 -15.21 7.11 13.41
N ARG A 234 -16.12 6.16 13.40
CA ARG A 234 -16.60 5.46 14.61
C ARG A 234 -15.77 4.24 14.97
N MET A 235 -14.88 3.80 14.09
CA MET A 235 -13.98 2.69 14.38
C MET A 235 -13.02 3.05 15.51
N LYS A 236 -12.67 2.04 16.30
CA LYS A 236 -11.77 2.17 17.45
C LYS A 236 -10.38 2.66 17.04
N HIS A 237 -9.85 2.16 15.94
CA HIS A 237 -8.50 2.42 15.47
C HIS A 237 -8.51 2.76 13.97
N CYS A 238 -9.05 3.93 13.60
CA CYS A 238 -9.07 4.36 12.21
C CYS A 238 -8.46 5.75 12.05
N PHE A 239 -7.47 5.84 11.17
CA PHE A 239 -6.96 7.10 10.65
C PHE A 239 -7.45 7.29 9.21
N ILE A 240 -7.90 8.51 8.87
CA ILE A 240 -8.49 8.82 7.56
C ILE A 240 -7.71 9.97 6.95
N PHE A 241 -7.01 9.69 5.85
CA PHE A 241 -6.32 10.69 5.05
C PHE A 241 -7.05 10.88 3.72
N THR A 242 -7.84 11.95 3.61
CA THR A 242 -8.61 12.27 2.40
C THR A 242 -8.36 13.71 1.97
N PRO A 243 -7.17 14.01 1.42
CA PRO A 243 -6.80 15.37 1.04
C PRO A 243 -7.67 15.86 -0.14
N GLU A 244 -7.91 17.19 -0.19
CA GLU A 244 -8.56 17.84 -1.33
C GLU A 244 -7.71 17.72 -2.60
N TRP A 245 -6.39 17.89 -2.44
CA TRP A 245 -5.39 17.74 -3.47
C TRP A 245 -4.29 16.82 -2.99
N VAL A 246 -3.83 15.93 -3.86
CA VAL A 246 -2.65 15.11 -3.63
C VAL A 246 -1.42 15.94 -4.00
N TYR A 247 -0.47 16.05 -3.08
CA TYR A 247 0.74 16.82 -3.26
C TYR A 247 1.97 15.91 -3.43
N ASN A 248 2.97 16.40 -4.15
CA ASN A 248 4.33 15.90 -4.09
C ASN A 248 5.12 16.60 -2.97
N GLY A 249 6.35 16.15 -2.69
CA GLY A 249 7.17 16.68 -1.61
C GLY A 249 7.47 18.18 -1.71
N ASP A 250 7.48 18.75 -2.91
CA ASP A 250 7.75 20.16 -3.20
C ASP A 250 6.55 21.11 -3.02
N HIS A 251 5.47 20.66 -2.39
CA HIS A 251 4.17 21.35 -2.28
C HIS A 251 3.40 21.45 -3.62
N GLY A 252 3.90 20.92 -4.72
CA GLY A 252 3.19 20.92 -5.99
C GLY A 252 2.07 19.90 -6.01
N ILE A 253 0.94 20.26 -6.67
CA ILE A 253 -0.17 19.34 -6.89
C ILE A 253 0.28 18.25 -7.87
N ALA A 254 0.12 17.00 -7.48
CA ALA A 254 0.64 15.85 -8.22
C ALA A 254 -0.13 15.62 -9.53
N SER A 255 0.60 15.52 -10.65
CA SER A 255 0.12 15.09 -11.96
C SER A 255 1.01 14.01 -12.52
N ILE A 256 0.43 12.87 -12.86
CA ILE A 256 1.13 11.73 -13.48
C ILE A 256 0.26 11.21 -14.60
N ASN A 257 0.83 11.10 -15.82
CA ASN A 257 0.10 10.62 -17.00
C ASN A 257 0.76 9.36 -17.59
N PHE A 258 0.03 8.24 -17.53
CA PHE A 258 0.38 6.96 -18.16
C PHE A 258 -0.62 6.60 -19.29
N GLY A 259 -0.98 7.59 -20.12
CA GLY A 259 -2.05 7.48 -21.11
C GLY A 259 -3.41 7.93 -20.57
N VAL A 260 -3.54 8.02 -19.25
CA VAL A 260 -4.62 8.68 -18.50
C VAL A 260 -4.00 9.47 -17.37
N GLU A 261 -4.63 10.58 -16.99
CA GLU A 261 -4.23 11.34 -15.82
C GLU A 261 -4.54 10.53 -14.55
N MET A 262 -3.60 10.45 -13.64
CA MET A 262 -3.76 9.70 -12.38
C MET A 262 -2.99 10.33 -11.20
N GLY A 263 -2.61 11.60 -11.31
CA GLY A 263 -1.86 12.27 -10.26
C GLY A 263 -2.62 12.34 -8.93
N GLN A 264 -3.93 12.51 -8.97
CA GLN A 264 -4.78 12.56 -7.78
C GLN A 264 -5.17 11.17 -7.27
N HIS A 265 -5.06 10.13 -8.10
CA HIS A 265 -5.16 8.72 -7.69
C HIS A 265 -3.87 8.22 -7.03
N CYS A 266 -2.72 8.77 -7.40
CA CYS A 266 -1.40 8.30 -6.95
C CYS A 266 -1.02 8.80 -5.55
N LEU A 267 -1.88 8.58 -4.55
CA LEU A 267 -1.55 8.83 -3.14
C LEU A 267 -0.34 8.03 -2.65
N ILE A 268 0.13 7.06 -3.43
CA ILE A 268 1.34 6.32 -3.10
C ILE A 268 2.55 7.26 -3.00
N ASN A 269 2.61 8.33 -3.79
CA ASN A 269 3.70 9.30 -3.77
C ASN A 269 3.85 10.00 -2.41
N PRO A 270 2.82 10.66 -1.85
CA PRO A 270 2.92 11.23 -0.50
C PRO A 270 3.17 10.16 0.57
N MET A 271 2.66 8.93 0.41
CA MET A 271 2.96 7.83 1.33
C MET A 271 4.45 7.45 1.30
N HIS A 272 5.11 7.47 0.14
CA HIS A 272 6.55 7.29 0.00
C HIS A 272 7.36 8.38 0.70
N CYS A 273 6.84 9.61 0.72
CA CYS A 273 7.44 10.74 1.45
C CYS A 273 7.04 10.75 2.93
N ASN A 274 6.48 9.65 3.46
CA ASN A 274 5.98 9.56 4.84
C ASN A 274 4.92 10.62 5.19
N LEU A 275 4.16 11.11 4.23
CA LEU A 275 3.25 12.27 4.34
C LEU A 275 3.95 13.55 4.84
N MET A 276 5.21 13.73 4.43
CA MET A 276 6.01 14.91 4.73
C MET A 276 6.38 15.65 3.45
N PHE A 277 6.39 16.96 3.50
CA PHE A 277 7.01 17.78 2.46
C PHE A 277 8.55 17.75 2.58
N ASP A 278 9.23 18.14 1.52
CA ASP A 278 10.70 18.13 1.45
C ASP A 278 11.33 19.14 2.45
N ASP A 279 10.57 20.13 2.91
CA ASP A 279 10.96 21.07 3.98
C ASP A 279 10.73 20.53 5.40
N GLY A 280 10.23 19.29 5.53
CA GLY A 280 9.97 18.63 6.81
C GLY A 280 8.62 18.99 7.44
N THR A 281 7.75 19.75 6.76
CA THR A 281 6.40 19.98 7.28
C THR A 281 5.47 18.81 6.97
N PRO A 282 4.55 18.43 7.89
CA PRO A 282 3.63 17.33 7.64
C PRO A 282 2.54 17.71 6.64
N MET A 283 2.22 16.82 5.69
CA MET A 283 1.08 16.98 4.77
C MET A 283 -0.26 16.83 5.48
N GLU A 284 -0.27 16.17 6.64
CA GLU A 284 -1.42 16.02 7.52
C GLU A 284 -1.01 16.48 8.94
N PRO A 285 -1.46 17.66 9.38
CA PRO A 285 -1.02 18.25 10.67
C PRO A 285 -1.34 17.40 11.90
N THR A 286 -2.36 16.52 11.82
CA THR A 286 -2.70 15.60 12.92
C THR A 286 -1.81 14.37 12.97
N LEU A 287 -0.89 14.23 12.01
CA LEU A 287 0.06 13.12 11.87
C LEU A 287 1.49 13.66 11.71
N PRO A 288 2.05 14.31 12.74
CA PRO A 288 3.32 15.04 12.64
C PRO A 288 4.53 14.15 12.31
N ASP A 289 4.48 12.87 12.67
CA ASP A 289 5.53 11.89 12.39
C ASP A 289 5.21 11.02 11.15
N GLY A 290 4.19 11.39 10.39
CA GLY A 290 3.77 10.71 9.17
C GLY A 290 3.29 9.27 9.40
N VAL A 291 3.29 8.49 8.33
CA VAL A 291 2.81 7.09 8.33
C VAL A 291 3.64 6.21 9.26
N THR A 292 4.95 6.43 9.33
CA THR A 292 5.84 5.65 10.22
C THR A 292 5.55 5.91 11.68
N GLY A 293 5.12 7.12 12.05
CA GLY A 293 4.65 7.46 13.40
C GLY A 293 3.38 6.68 13.76
N TRP A 294 2.39 6.64 12.85
CA TRP A 294 1.18 5.85 13.03
C TRP A 294 1.48 4.34 13.17
N LEU A 295 2.36 3.81 12.30
CA LEU A 295 2.81 2.42 12.38
C LEU A 295 3.49 2.12 13.72
N SER A 296 4.41 2.99 14.16
CA SER A 296 5.10 2.84 15.45
C SER A 296 4.11 2.82 16.64
N GLN A 297 3.07 3.65 16.61
CA GLN A 297 2.02 3.65 17.61
C GLN A 297 1.25 2.33 17.60
N MET A 298 0.81 1.86 16.44
CA MET A 298 0.11 0.59 16.25
C MET A 298 0.95 -0.59 16.76
N LEU A 299 2.24 -0.63 16.40
CA LEU A 299 3.14 -1.71 16.83
C LEU A 299 3.35 -1.77 18.35
N LYS A 300 3.29 -0.62 19.04
CA LYS A 300 3.45 -0.53 20.49
C LYS A 300 2.16 -0.79 21.27
N SER A 301 0.99 -0.57 20.68
CA SER A 301 -0.30 -0.64 21.40
C SER A 301 -0.66 -2.03 21.92
N CYS A 302 0.02 -3.07 21.49
CA CYS A 302 -0.23 -4.46 21.88
C CYS A 302 0.83 -5.02 22.85
N MET A 303 1.77 -4.19 23.33
CA MET A 303 2.75 -4.60 24.34
C MET A 303 2.30 -4.24 25.78
N ALA A 304 1.10 -3.69 25.92
CA ALA A 304 0.44 -3.37 27.18
C ALA A 304 -0.70 -4.35 27.43
#